data_a63a4f6a8605f0d2f7d75222b7c8b134
#
_entry.id   a63a4f6a8605f0d2f7d75222b7c8b134
#
_cell.length_a   1.000
_cell.length_b   1.000
_cell.length_c   1.000
_cell.angle_alpha   90.00
_cell.angle_beta   90.00
_cell.angle_gamma   90.00
#
_symmetry.space_group_name_H-M   'P 1'
#
loop_
_entity.id
_entity.type
_entity.pdbx_description
1 polymer ?
#
loop_
_entity_poly.entity_id
_entity_poly.type
_entity_poly.pdbx_seq_one_letter_code
_entity_poly.pdbx_strand_id
1 'polypeptide(L)'
;RGEVKAYYDSHPDEFRVGKERFKLAQILIAIPPNATPAQIDAARAKAESIRDQLLKGADFNAMARQYSDDDSKSQGGELGEFSRGEMLDQIQAAIDKLKPGQISTPIQSEHGFHLVKLEAHDEVGVKPFSEVSGQIREKLVNQKAERQFAAWVDNDLVKQHYVETFN
;
A
#
# COMPACT_ATOMS: atom_id res chain seq x y z
N ARG A 1 -27.24 18.55 -1.97
CA ARG A 1 -26.37 18.07 -2.84
C ARG A 1 -25.00 18.45 -2.58
N GLY A 2 -24.60 19.65 -2.45
CA GLY A 2 -23.26 20.09 -2.08
C GLY A 2 -22.80 19.47 -0.78
N GLU A 3 -23.71 19.25 0.18
CA GLU A 3 -23.38 18.64 1.45
C GLU A 3 -22.92 17.20 1.28
N VAL A 4 -23.56 16.46 0.40
CA VAL A 4 -23.22 15.06 0.18
C VAL A 4 -21.83 14.94 -0.39
N LYS A 5 -21.51 15.72 -1.38
CA LYS A 5 -20.19 15.68 -1.99
C LYS A 5 -19.13 16.20 -1.03
N ALA A 6 -19.43 17.24 -0.27
CA ALA A 6 -18.50 17.79 0.71
C ALA A 6 -18.18 16.74 1.79
N TYR A 7 -19.17 15.97 2.21
CA TYR A 7 -18.95 14.90 3.18
C TYR A 7 -18.01 13.85 2.61
N TYR A 8 -18.26 13.43 1.38
CA TYR A 8 -17.42 12.44 0.71
C TYR A 8 -15.96 12.93 0.62
N ASP A 9 -15.77 14.17 0.20
CA ASP A 9 -14.44 14.74 0.02
C ASP A 9 -13.71 14.94 1.36
N SER A 10 -14.46 15.18 2.44
CA SER A 10 -13.89 15.45 3.76
C SER A 10 -13.58 14.18 4.54
N HIS A 11 -14.17 13.05 4.17
CA HIS A 11 -14.05 11.81 4.92
C HIS A 11 -13.57 10.65 4.06
N PRO A 12 -12.40 10.79 3.42
CA PRO A 12 -11.91 9.73 2.52
C PRO A 12 -11.71 8.40 3.24
N ASP A 13 -11.39 8.42 4.53
CA ASP A 13 -11.15 7.19 5.28
C ASP A 13 -12.39 6.33 5.41
N GLU A 14 -13.58 6.92 5.42
CA GLU A 14 -14.81 6.15 5.54
C GLU A 14 -15.14 5.34 4.31
N PHE A 15 -14.57 5.70 3.16
CA PHE A 15 -14.92 5.08 1.88
C PHE A 15 -13.79 4.23 1.31
N ARG A 16 -12.73 4.01 2.08
CA ARG A 16 -11.64 3.16 1.65
C ARG A 16 -12.07 1.70 1.67
N VAL A 17 -11.65 0.96 0.65
CA VAL A 17 -11.95 -0.46 0.55
C VAL A 17 -10.66 -1.22 0.35
N GLY A 18 -10.54 -2.37 1.01
CA GLY A 18 -9.38 -3.24 0.90
C GLY A 18 -8.18 -2.72 1.69
N LYS A 19 -7.07 -3.35 1.46
CA LYS A 19 -5.82 -3.01 2.12
C LYS A 19 -4.75 -2.78 1.07
N GLU A 20 -3.80 -1.90 1.39
CA GLU A 20 -2.64 -1.69 0.54
C GLU A 20 -1.82 -2.98 0.49
N ARG A 21 -1.45 -3.40 -0.70
CA ARG A 21 -0.64 -4.59 -0.92
C ARG A 21 0.44 -4.35 -1.93
N PHE A 22 1.58 -4.96 -1.67
CA PHE A 22 2.73 -4.90 -2.57
C PHE A 22 3.06 -6.31 -3.02
N LYS A 23 3.05 -6.56 -4.32
CA LYS A 23 3.48 -7.84 -4.84
C LYS A 23 4.94 -7.70 -5.22
N LEU A 24 5.80 -8.50 -4.61
CA LEU A 24 7.24 -8.34 -4.70
C LEU A 24 7.92 -9.61 -5.18
N ALA A 25 9.06 -9.41 -5.83
CA ALA A 25 10.01 -10.45 -6.13
C ALA A 25 11.39 -9.93 -5.75
N GLN A 26 12.32 -10.81 -5.42
CA GLN A 26 13.66 -10.38 -5.07
C GLN A 26 14.73 -11.32 -5.58
N ILE A 27 15.93 -10.76 -5.75
CA ILE A 27 17.15 -11.52 -5.97
C ILE A 27 18.05 -11.16 -4.80
N LEU A 28 18.48 -12.15 -4.04
CA LEU A 28 19.38 -11.94 -2.92
C LEU A 28 20.78 -12.38 -3.30
N ILE A 29 21.75 -11.48 -3.13
CA ILE A 29 23.14 -11.82 -3.26
C ILE A 29 23.68 -11.87 -1.83
N ALA A 30 23.81 -13.08 -1.30
CA ALA A 30 24.15 -13.28 0.10
C ALA A 30 25.61 -12.89 0.39
N ILE A 31 25.85 -12.46 1.62
CA ILE A 31 27.19 -12.26 2.15
C ILE A 31 27.32 -13.17 3.36
N PRO A 32 28.53 -13.68 3.63
CA PRO A 32 28.72 -14.54 4.81
C PRO A 32 28.65 -13.71 6.09
N PRO A 33 28.38 -14.35 7.23
CA PRO A 33 28.50 -13.67 8.52
C PRO A 33 29.93 -13.17 8.67
N ASN A 34 30.06 -11.97 9.20
CA ASN A 34 31.40 -11.35 9.36
C ASN A 34 32.15 -11.19 8.03
N ALA A 35 31.40 -10.85 6.98
CA ALA A 35 31.99 -10.63 5.66
C ALA A 35 33.02 -9.51 5.71
N THR A 36 34.10 -9.69 4.97
CA THR A 36 35.13 -8.65 4.84
C THR A 36 34.59 -7.55 3.92
N PRO A 37 35.16 -6.34 3.99
CA PRO A 37 34.78 -5.27 3.06
C PRO A 37 34.91 -5.69 1.59
N ALA A 38 35.93 -6.48 1.25
CA ALA A 38 36.08 -6.98 -0.11
C ALA A 38 34.93 -7.91 -0.52
N GLN A 39 34.47 -8.76 0.38
CA GLN A 39 33.36 -9.63 0.12
C GLN A 39 32.06 -8.84 -0.05
N ILE A 40 31.88 -7.82 0.76
CA ILE A 40 30.72 -6.96 0.66
C ILE A 40 30.73 -6.20 -0.66
N ASP A 41 31.86 -5.66 -1.06
CA ASP A 41 32.00 -4.93 -2.31
C ASP A 41 31.78 -5.83 -3.52
N ALA A 42 32.24 -7.07 -3.46
CA ALA A 42 32.05 -8.03 -4.53
C ALA A 42 30.54 -8.38 -4.68
N ALA A 43 29.86 -8.56 -3.56
CA ALA A 43 28.42 -8.85 -3.58
C ALA A 43 27.64 -7.66 -4.14
N ARG A 44 28.03 -6.45 -3.75
CA ARG A 44 27.38 -5.24 -4.27
C ARG A 44 27.58 -5.13 -5.78
N ALA A 45 28.80 -5.34 -6.24
CA ALA A 45 29.10 -5.27 -7.67
C ALA A 45 28.32 -6.31 -8.46
N LYS A 46 28.17 -7.51 -7.90
CA LYS A 46 27.37 -8.55 -8.54
C LYS A 46 25.91 -8.14 -8.62
N ALA A 47 25.37 -7.59 -7.54
CA ALA A 47 23.99 -7.13 -7.52
C ALA A 47 23.79 -5.99 -8.53
N GLU A 48 24.70 -5.05 -8.62
CA GLU A 48 24.62 -3.96 -9.58
C GLU A 48 24.68 -4.47 -11.01
N SER A 49 25.54 -5.44 -11.29
CA SER A 49 25.65 -6.05 -12.61
C SER A 49 24.34 -6.74 -13.00
N ILE A 50 23.75 -7.48 -12.08
CA ILE A 50 22.46 -8.15 -12.32
C ILE A 50 21.40 -7.10 -12.60
N ARG A 51 21.37 -6.03 -11.81
CA ARG A 51 20.40 -4.95 -12.01
C ARG A 51 20.55 -4.32 -13.39
N ASP A 52 21.78 -4.08 -13.82
CA ASP A 52 22.04 -3.51 -15.14
C ASP A 52 21.50 -4.41 -16.25
N GLN A 53 21.67 -5.71 -16.13
CA GLN A 53 21.14 -6.66 -17.10
C GLN A 53 19.61 -6.65 -17.11
N LEU A 54 19.00 -6.54 -15.93
CA LEU A 54 17.54 -6.45 -15.81
C LEU A 54 17.01 -5.17 -16.46
N LEU A 55 17.73 -4.07 -16.27
CA LEU A 55 17.34 -2.79 -16.90
C LEU A 55 17.47 -2.85 -18.43
N LYS A 56 18.30 -3.73 -18.93
CA LYS A 56 18.46 -3.92 -20.36
C LYS A 56 17.49 -4.94 -20.94
N GLY A 57 16.58 -5.45 -20.14
CA GLY A 57 15.53 -6.34 -20.60
C GLY A 57 15.65 -7.80 -20.19
N ALA A 58 16.62 -8.17 -19.36
CA ALA A 58 16.73 -9.54 -18.89
C ALA A 58 15.51 -9.92 -18.05
N ASP A 59 15.15 -11.20 -18.09
CA ASP A 59 13.99 -11.67 -17.34
C ASP A 59 14.35 -11.81 -15.86
N PHE A 60 13.59 -11.13 -15.00
CA PHE A 60 13.84 -11.12 -13.57
C PHE A 60 13.75 -12.53 -12.97
N ASN A 61 12.69 -13.27 -13.32
CA ASN A 61 12.49 -14.59 -12.75
C ASN A 61 13.61 -15.55 -13.15
N ALA A 62 14.08 -15.48 -14.40
CA ALA A 62 15.18 -16.32 -14.86
C ALA A 62 16.47 -15.97 -14.13
N MET A 63 16.73 -14.69 -13.95
CA MET A 63 17.94 -14.26 -13.22
C MET A 63 17.86 -14.63 -11.75
N ALA A 64 16.69 -14.57 -11.13
CA ALA A 64 16.52 -15.00 -9.76
C ALA A 64 16.82 -16.49 -9.62
N ARG A 65 16.34 -17.30 -10.54
CA ARG A 65 16.63 -18.75 -10.53
C ARG A 65 18.12 -19.03 -10.70
N GLN A 66 18.81 -18.19 -11.43
CA GLN A 66 20.20 -18.38 -11.72
C GLN A 66 21.12 -17.83 -10.62
N TYR A 67 20.81 -16.67 -10.10
CA TYR A 67 21.73 -15.93 -9.22
C TYR A 67 21.28 -15.73 -7.79
N SER A 68 20.00 -15.83 -7.50
CA SER A 68 19.53 -15.55 -6.14
C SER A 68 19.99 -16.59 -5.15
N ASP A 69 20.37 -16.14 -3.96
CA ASP A 69 20.74 -17.01 -2.85
C ASP A 69 19.58 -17.18 -1.86
N ASP A 70 18.42 -16.63 -2.18
CA ASP A 70 17.23 -16.73 -1.35
C ASP A 70 16.41 -17.97 -1.69
N ASP A 71 15.64 -18.48 -0.73
CA ASP A 71 14.79 -19.65 -0.94
C ASP A 71 13.77 -19.44 -2.05
N SER A 72 13.35 -18.20 -2.29
CA SER A 72 12.41 -17.87 -3.37
C SER A 72 13.00 -18.10 -4.76
N LYS A 73 14.30 -18.38 -4.87
CA LYS A 73 14.98 -18.64 -6.11
C LYS A 73 14.27 -19.68 -6.97
N SER A 74 13.80 -20.78 -6.37
CA SER A 74 13.12 -21.84 -7.12
C SER A 74 11.79 -21.36 -7.70
N GLN A 75 11.25 -20.28 -7.18
CA GLN A 75 10.00 -19.69 -7.64
C GLN A 75 10.26 -18.43 -8.48
N GLY A 76 11.47 -18.27 -8.97
CA GLY A 76 11.84 -17.09 -9.77
C GLY A 76 11.94 -15.83 -8.97
N GLY A 77 12.18 -15.94 -7.66
CA GLY A 77 12.29 -14.79 -6.78
C GLY A 77 10.95 -14.25 -6.26
N GLU A 78 9.85 -14.88 -6.63
CA GLU A 78 8.53 -14.42 -6.21
C GLU A 78 8.35 -14.55 -4.71
N LEU A 79 8.00 -13.45 -4.05
CA LEU A 79 7.78 -13.42 -2.61
C LEU A 79 6.29 -13.39 -2.25
N GLY A 80 5.43 -13.06 -3.20
CA GLY A 80 4.00 -12.93 -2.95
C GLY A 80 3.63 -11.50 -2.55
N GLU A 81 2.51 -11.37 -1.86
CA GLU A 81 1.98 -10.07 -1.48
C GLU A 81 2.31 -9.75 -0.04
N PHE A 82 2.60 -8.48 0.20
CA PHE A 82 2.91 -7.97 1.53
C PHE A 82 2.10 -6.71 1.81
N SER A 83 1.76 -6.51 3.07
CA SER A 83 1.17 -5.26 3.53
C SER A 83 2.29 -4.33 4.01
N ARG A 84 2.00 -3.04 4.09
CA ARG A 84 2.97 -2.08 4.61
C ARG A 84 3.32 -2.47 6.05
N GLY A 85 4.61 -2.46 6.33
CA GLY A 85 5.11 -2.82 7.66
C GLY A 85 5.47 -4.29 7.84
N GLU A 86 5.20 -5.13 6.83
CA GLU A 86 5.58 -6.55 6.89
C GLU A 86 7.00 -6.81 6.40
N MET A 87 7.67 -5.83 5.87
CA MET A 87 9.03 -5.97 5.34
C MET A 87 10.00 -5.10 6.13
N LEU A 88 11.30 -5.34 5.88
CA LEU A 88 12.33 -4.52 6.50
C LEU A 88 12.14 -3.05 6.10
N ASP A 89 12.45 -2.14 7.01
CA ASP A 89 12.26 -0.71 6.78
C ASP A 89 12.98 -0.22 5.52
N GLN A 90 14.21 -0.69 5.31
CA GLN A 90 14.96 -0.27 4.14
C GLN A 90 14.37 -0.80 2.84
N ILE A 91 13.72 -1.96 2.88
CA ILE A 91 13.06 -2.50 1.70
C ILE A 91 11.78 -1.71 1.44
N GLN A 92 11.02 -1.42 2.49
CA GLN A 92 9.81 -0.61 2.35
C GLN A 92 10.13 0.77 1.77
N ALA A 93 11.17 1.41 2.29
CA ALA A 93 11.60 2.72 1.80
C ALA A 93 11.99 2.67 0.32
N ALA A 94 12.63 1.59 -0.10
CA ALA A 94 13.04 1.45 -1.49
C ALA A 94 11.84 1.25 -2.41
N ILE A 95 10.90 0.37 -2.04
CA ILE A 95 9.75 0.09 -2.90
C ILE A 95 8.77 1.25 -2.95
N ASP A 96 8.75 2.11 -1.93
CA ASP A 96 7.92 3.31 -1.96
C ASP A 96 8.33 4.26 -3.09
N LYS A 97 9.56 4.15 -3.56
CA LYS A 97 10.06 4.96 -4.66
C LYS A 97 9.88 4.30 -6.02
N LEU A 98 9.37 3.07 -6.04
CA LEU A 98 9.24 2.30 -7.27
C LEU A 98 7.82 2.37 -7.80
N LYS A 99 7.73 2.29 -9.11
CA LYS A 99 6.46 2.07 -9.79
C LYS A 99 6.36 0.60 -10.16
N PRO A 100 5.16 0.06 -10.36
CA PRO A 100 5.03 -1.34 -10.77
C PRO A 100 5.89 -1.64 -12.01
N GLY A 101 6.64 -2.72 -11.92
CA GLY A 101 7.56 -3.13 -12.97
C GLY A 101 8.98 -2.64 -12.79
N GLN A 102 9.24 -1.75 -11.84
CA GLN A 102 10.57 -1.23 -11.59
C GLN A 102 11.32 -2.07 -10.56
N ILE A 103 12.65 -1.98 -10.60
CA ILE A 103 13.54 -2.75 -9.73
C ILE A 103 14.34 -1.76 -8.88
N SER A 104 14.52 -2.08 -7.61
CA SER A 104 15.29 -1.22 -6.71
C SER A 104 16.77 -1.24 -7.01
N THR A 105 17.49 -0.25 -6.50
CA THR A 105 18.94 -0.33 -6.39
C THR A 105 19.28 -1.40 -5.33
N PRO A 106 20.50 -1.92 -5.31
CA PRO A 106 20.85 -2.92 -4.29
C PRO A 106 20.61 -2.39 -2.88
N ILE A 107 19.89 -3.16 -2.09
CA ILE A 107 19.55 -2.79 -0.71
C ILE A 107 20.38 -3.69 0.20
N GLN A 108 21.22 -3.09 1.01
CA GLN A 108 22.07 -3.85 1.91
C GLN A 108 21.32 -4.23 3.19
N SER A 109 21.46 -5.48 3.59
CA SER A 109 20.97 -5.96 4.88
C SER A 109 22.04 -6.87 5.47
N GLU A 110 21.80 -7.41 6.64
CA GLU A 110 22.73 -8.34 7.28
C GLU A 110 22.88 -9.64 6.47
N HIS A 111 21.91 -9.93 5.61
CA HIS A 111 21.95 -11.15 4.79
C HIS A 111 22.68 -10.96 3.46
N GLY A 112 22.84 -9.73 3.02
CA GLY A 112 23.46 -9.44 1.73
C GLY A 112 22.80 -8.27 1.04
N PHE A 113 22.79 -8.33 -0.30
CA PHE A 113 22.19 -7.29 -1.11
C PHE A 113 20.92 -7.80 -1.76
N HIS A 114 19.84 -7.03 -1.62
CA HIS A 114 18.55 -7.38 -2.18
C HIS A 114 18.25 -6.52 -3.40
N LEU A 115 17.86 -7.16 -4.49
CA LEU A 115 17.29 -6.47 -5.62
C LEU A 115 15.81 -6.81 -5.58
N VAL A 116 14.96 -5.81 -5.33
CA VAL A 116 13.53 -6.04 -5.17
C VAL A 116 12.80 -5.43 -6.35
N LYS A 117 11.94 -6.22 -6.94
CA LYS A 117 11.06 -5.76 -8.02
C LYS A 117 9.66 -5.57 -7.47
N LEU A 118 9.10 -4.41 -7.72
CA LEU A 118 7.70 -4.16 -7.38
C LEU A 118 6.88 -4.63 -8.57
N GLU A 119 6.22 -5.77 -8.43
CA GLU A 119 5.43 -6.33 -9.53
C GLU A 119 4.06 -5.70 -9.63
N ALA A 120 3.45 -5.42 -8.48
CA ALA A 120 2.17 -4.75 -8.43
C ALA A 120 2.04 -4.02 -7.11
N HIS A 121 1.31 -2.93 -7.13
CA HIS A 121 1.03 -2.16 -5.93
C HIS A 121 -0.46 -1.85 -5.94
N ASP A 122 -1.21 -2.54 -5.11
CA ASP A 122 -2.63 -2.29 -4.95
C ASP A 122 -2.79 -1.28 -3.84
N GLU A 123 -3.13 -0.08 -4.21
CA GLU A 123 -3.35 0.97 -3.23
C GLU A 123 -4.71 0.77 -2.58
N VAL A 124 -4.90 1.39 -1.43
CA VAL A 124 -6.20 1.36 -0.78
C VAL A 124 -7.18 2.09 -1.68
N GLY A 125 -8.19 1.37 -2.15
CA GLY A 125 -9.20 1.95 -2.99
C GLY A 125 -10.17 2.80 -2.19
N VAL A 126 -10.84 3.72 -2.86
CA VAL A 126 -11.89 4.54 -2.26
C VAL A 126 -13.12 4.33 -3.10
N LYS A 127 -14.26 4.04 -2.45
CA LYS A 127 -15.50 3.85 -3.19
C LYS A 127 -15.85 5.11 -3.97
N PRO A 128 -16.24 5.01 -5.24
CA PRO A 128 -16.62 6.18 -6.01
C PRO A 128 -17.81 6.91 -5.39
N PHE A 129 -17.81 8.22 -5.54
CA PHE A 129 -18.90 9.05 -5.00
C PHE A 129 -20.27 8.57 -5.49
N SER A 130 -20.37 8.15 -6.74
CA SER A 130 -21.64 7.68 -7.31
C SER A 130 -22.19 6.45 -6.58
N GLU A 131 -21.33 5.62 -5.99
CA GLU A 131 -21.78 4.45 -5.27
C GLU A 131 -22.23 4.77 -3.85
N VAL A 132 -21.67 5.79 -3.24
CA VAL A 132 -21.92 6.08 -1.83
C VAL A 132 -22.78 7.30 -1.59
N SER A 133 -23.10 8.07 -2.63
CA SER A 133 -23.86 9.30 -2.47
C SER A 133 -25.18 9.10 -1.76
N GLY A 134 -25.88 7.99 -2.06
CA GLY A 134 -27.15 7.67 -1.41
C GLY A 134 -26.96 7.40 0.08
N GLN A 135 -25.92 6.67 0.41
CA GLN A 135 -25.62 6.33 1.80
C GLN A 135 -25.24 7.58 2.60
N ILE A 136 -24.48 8.46 2.00
CA ILE A 136 -24.08 9.71 2.64
C ILE A 136 -25.30 10.59 2.86
N ARG A 137 -26.15 10.68 1.86
CA ARG A 137 -27.38 11.48 1.95
C ARG A 137 -28.25 11.00 3.12
N GLU A 138 -28.42 9.69 3.22
CA GLU A 138 -29.21 9.10 4.28
C GLU A 138 -28.59 9.40 5.65
N LYS A 139 -27.28 9.27 5.75
CA LYS A 139 -26.57 9.54 6.99
C LYS A 139 -26.72 11.00 7.40
N LEU A 140 -26.59 11.92 6.47
CA LEU A 140 -26.73 13.35 6.78
C LEU A 140 -28.14 13.70 7.19
N VAL A 141 -29.13 13.10 6.56
CA VAL A 141 -30.53 13.33 6.94
C VAL A 141 -30.78 12.85 8.37
N ASN A 142 -30.26 11.68 8.71
CA ASN A 142 -30.41 11.15 10.06
C ASN A 142 -29.73 12.03 11.10
N GLN A 143 -28.54 12.52 10.81
CA GLN A 143 -27.83 13.42 11.71
C GLN A 143 -28.59 14.74 11.90
N LYS A 144 -29.15 15.25 10.83
CA LYS A 144 -29.91 16.49 10.88
C LYS A 144 -31.18 16.31 11.72
N ALA A 145 -31.88 15.20 11.52
CA ALA A 145 -33.09 14.90 12.29
C ALA A 145 -32.75 14.77 13.78
N GLU A 146 -31.66 14.10 14.12
CA GLU A 146 -31.25 13.97 15.51
C GLU A 146 -30.96 15.32 16.15
N ARG A 147 -30.31 16.21 15.43
CA ARG A 147 -30.01 17.53 15.94
C ARG A 147 -31.26 18.36 16.17
N GLN A 148 -32.21 18.27 15.25
CA GLN A 148 -33.45 18.99 15.37
C GLN A 148 -34.27 18.49 16.56
N PHE A 149 -34.27 17.18 16.75
CA PHE A 149 -34.97 16.60 17.87
C PHE A 149 -34.36 17.04 19.20
N ALA A 150 -33.04 17.02 19.32
CA ALA A 150 -32.37 17.44 20.52
C ALA A 150 -32.63 18.92 20.82
N ALA A 151 -32.60 19.76 19.82
CA ALA A 151 -32.89 21.18 19.99
C ALA A 151 -34.32 21.37 20.44
N TRP A 152 -35.26 20.60 19.89
CA TRP A 152 -36.65 20.69 20.26
C TRP A 152 -36.87 20.30 21.73
N VAL A 153 -36.21 19.25 22.15
CA VAL A 153 -36.31 18.82 23.55
C VAL A 153 -35.70 19.86 24.50
N ASP A 154 -34.57 20.44 24.10
CA ASP A 154 -33.92 21.44 24.92
C ASP A 154 -34.81 22.65 25.07
N ASN A 155 -35.53 23.05 24.08
CA ASN A 155 -36.41 24.17 24.16
C ASN A 155 -37.72 23.74 24.69
N ASP A 156 -37.85 22.51 24.94
CA ASP A 156 -38.98 22.15 25.51
C ASP A 156 -40.18 22.17 24.88
N LEU A 157 -40.24 22.21 24.14
CA LEU A 157 -41.18 22.46 23.58
C LEU A 157 -41.89 21.49 23.32
N VAL A 158 -41.51 20.65 23.60
CA VAL A 158 -42.28 19.82 23.67
C VAL A 158 -43.32 19.75 22.86
N LYS A 159 -43.59 20.42 22.40
CA LYS A 159 -44.56 20.57 21.82
C LYS A 159 -44.80 19.84 20.79
N GLN A 160 -44.38 19.52 20.18
CA GLN A 160 -44.92 19.19 19.31
C GLN A 160 -44.76 18.65 18.23
N HIS A 161 -44.76 18.75 17.65
CA HIS A 161 -44.71 18.47 16.46
C HIS A 161 -43.53 18.18 15.93
N TYR A 162 -42.61 17.84 16.56
CA TYR A 162 -41.37 17.61 16.04
C TYR A 162 -41.37 16.56 14.96
N VAL A 163 -42.36 15.82 14.89
CA VAL A 163 -42.42 14.83 13.87
C VAL A 163 -42.24 15.37 12.50
N GLU A 164 -42.70 16.58 12.31
CA GLU A 164 -42.60 17.16 11.03
C GLU A 164 -41.25 17.58 10.67
N THR A 165 -40.36 17.71 11.60
CA THR A 165 -39.00 18.15 11.34
C THR A 165 -38.14 17.04 10.81
N PHE A 166 -38.60 15.80 10.84
CA PHE A 166 -37.80 14.73 10.34
C PHE A 166 -37.90 14.54 8.85
N ASN A 167 -38.77 15.23 8.19
CA ASN A 167 -38.93 15.04 6.76
C ASN A 167 -37.95 15.82 5.90
#